data_3e734a4681473fa3e0ecdd70487b5fab
#
_entry.id   3e734a4681473fa3e0ecdd70487b5fab
#
_cell.length_a   1.000
_cell.length_b   1.000
_cell.length_c   1.000
_cell.angle_alpha   90.00
_cell.angle_beta   90.00
_cell.angle_gamma   90.00
#
_symmetry.space_group_name_H-M   'P 1'
#
loop_
_entity.id
_entity.type
_entity.pdbx_description
1 polymer ?
#
loop_
_entity_poly.entity_id
_entity_poly.type
_entity_poly.pdbx_seq_one_letter_code
_entity_poly.pdbx_strand_id
1 'polypeptide(L)'
;MPRKPKRPCSYPGCPKLTSGRFCEEHARVEAKRYEQYDRDPETQRRYGRAWKRIRDAYVKQHPLCELCQQHGRFVPTEEVHHKVPLTEGGTHDRNNLISLCKSCHAKIHADRGDRWHNR
;
A
#
# COMPACT_ATOMS: atom_id res chain seq x y z
N MET A 1 -28.69 -11.88 8.16
CA MET A 1 -28.42 -10.44 8.33
C MET A 1 -29.22 -9.64 7.32
N PRO A 2 -30.02 -8.70 7.79
CA PRO A 2 -30.71 -7.82 6.85
C PRO A 2 -29.72 -6.97 6.10
N ARG A 3 -29.85 -6.91 4.80
CA ARG A 3 -29.03 -6.06 3.96
C ARG A 3 -29.69 -4.70 3.84
N LYS A 4 -28.85 -3.65 3.79
CA LYS A 4 -29.37 -2.32 3.52
C LYS A 4 -29.97 -2.28 2.11
N PRO A 5 -31.10 -1.59 1.92
CA PRO A 5 -31.66 -1.47 0.58
C PRO A 5 -30.69 -0.78 -0.37
N LYS A 6 -30.70 -1.21 -1.61
CA LYS A 6 -29.92 -0.55 -2.65
C LYS A 6 -30.46 0.84 -2.91
N ARG A 7 -29.59 1.73 -3.27
CA ARG A 7 -29.97 3.12 -3.60
C ARG A 7 -29.39 3.52 -4.95
N PRO A 8 -29.92 4.58 -5.56
CA PRO A 8 -29.41 5.04 -6.83
C PRO A 8 -27.93 5.41 -6.76
N CYS A 9 -27.22 5.14 -7.85
CA CYS A 9 -25.85 5.60 -8.03
C CYS A 9 -25.76 7.11 -7.82
N SER A 10 -24.75 7.57 -7.10
CA SER A 10 -24.56 9.00 -6.81
C SER A 10 -24.08 9.80 -8.01
N TYR A 11 -23.74 9.15 -9.12
CA TYR A 11 -23.35 9.86 -10.34
C TYR A 11 -24.57 10.57 -10.93
N PRO A 12 -24.44 11.87 -11.28
CA PRO A 12 -25.57 12.63 -11.79
C PRO A 12 -26.23 11.96 -13.01
N GLY A 13 -27.55 11.79 -12.93
CA GLY A 13 -28.32 11.21 -14.02
C GLY A 13 -28.28 9.69 -14.14
N CYS A 14 -27.62 9.01 -13.24
CA CYS A 14 -27.59 7.54 -13.27
C CYS A 14 -28.69 6.93 -12.41
N PRO A 15 -29.63 6.17 -13.01
CA PRO A 15 -30.75 5.55 -12.28
C PRO A 15 -30.41 4.17 -11.71
N LYS A 16 -29.22 3.63 -11.95
CA LYS A 16 -28.88 2.29 -11.53
C LYS A 16 -28.82 2.17 -10.01
N LEU A 17 -29.39 1.10 -9.48
CA LEU A 17 -29.35 0.81 -8.05
C LEU A 17 -28.03 0.15 -7.68
N THR A 18 -27.47 0.54 -6.56
CA THR A 18 -26.20 0.02 -6.09
C THR A 18 -26.20 -0.10 -4.56
N SER A 19 -25.44 -1.04 -4.05
CA SER A 19 -25.23 -1.17 -2.61
C SER A 19 -24.16 -0.20 -2.08
N GLY A 20 -23.31 0.32 -2.96
CA GLY A 20 -22.28 1.30 -2.64
C GLY A 20 -22.68 2.72 -3.06
N ARG A 21 -21.69 3.58 -3.18
CA ARG A 21 -21.91 4.96 -3.62
C ARG A 21 -22.18 5.06 -5.12
N PHE A 22 -21.47 4.28 -5.91
CA PHE A 22 -21.58 4.28 -7.36
C PHE A 22 -21.88 2.88 -7.88
N CYS A 23 -22.58 2.80 -9.02
CA CYS A 23 -22.71 1.55 -9.73
C CYS A 23 -21.32 1.11 -10.25
N GLU A 24 -21.22 -0.14 -10.69
CA GLU A 24 -19.94 -0.71 -11.12
C GLU A 24 -19.25 0.16 -12.18
N GLU A 25 -20.01 0.62 -13.17
CA GLU A 25 -19.50 1.47 -14.24
C GLU A 25 -18.95 2.80 -13.73
N HIS A 26 -19.71 3.50 -12.89
CA HIS A 26 -19.30 4.80 -12.37
C HIS A 26 -18.24 4.68 -11.27
N ALA A 27 -18.17 3.56 -10.57
CA ALA A 27 -17.08 3.28 -9.66
C ALA A 27 -15.74 3.23 -10.40
N ARG A 28 -15.71 2.64 -11.60
CA ARG A 28 -14.51 2.63 -12.44
C ARG A 28 -14.15 4.03 -12.92
N VAL A 29 -15.13 4.81 -13.31
CA VAL A 29 -14.91 6.20 -13.76
C VAL A 29 -14.33 7.03 -12.63
N GLU A 30 -14.88 6.93 -11.43
CA GLU A 30 -14.39 7.68 -10.27
C GLU A 30 -12.98 7.23 -9.83
N ALA A 31 -12.71 5.94 -9.88
CA ALA A 31 -11.37 5.43 -9.57
C ALA A 31 -10.34 5.96 -10.56
N LYS A 32 -10.68 6.00 -11.84
CA LYS A 32 -9.80 6.54 -12.87
C LYS A 32 -9.57 8.03 -12.71
N ARG A 33 -10.63 8.77 -12.38
CA ARG A 33 -10.54 10.21 -12.11
C ARG A 33 -9.64 10.49 -10.91
N TYR A 34 -9.79 9.72 -9.82
CA TYR A 34 -8.95 9.84 -8.64
C TYR A 34 -7.47 9.64 -9.00
N GLU A 35 -7.14 8.58 -9.73
CA GLU A 35 -5.77 8.31 -10.15
C GLU A 35 -5.20 9.44 -11.00
N GLN A 36 -6.03 10.06 -11.83
CA GLN A 36 -5.58 11.08 -12.76
C GLN A 36 -5.44 12.47 -12.11
N TYR A 37 -6.35 12.85 -11.22
CA TYR A 37 -6.45 14.23 -10.73
C TYR A 37 -6.24 14.41 -9.23
N ASP A 38 -6.68 13.45 -8.42
CA ASP A 38 -6.71 13.62 -6.97
C ASP A 38 -5.53 12.94 -6.26
N ARG A 39 -4.89 11.96 -6.91
CA ARG A 39 -3.77 11.27 -6.31
C ARG A 39 -2.54 12.17 -6.28
N ASP A 40 -1.86 12.21 -5.11
CA ASP A 40 -0.66 13.00 -4.92
C ASP A 40 0.44 12.59 -5.90
N PRO A 41 0.90 13.51 -6.79
CA PRO A 41 1.97 13.20 -7.75
C PRO A 41 3.28 12.78 -7.10
N GLU A 42 3.59 13.28 -5.91
CA GLU A 42 4.80 12.88 -5.20
C GLU A 42 4.74 11.43 -4.74
N THR A 43 3.57 10.97 -4.30
CA THR A 43 3.37 9.57 -3.95
C THR A 43 3.59 8.67 -5.16
N GLN A 44 3.11 9.07 -6.32
CA GLN A 44 3.34 8.34 -7.56
C GLN A 44 4.82 8.27 -7.91
N ARG A 45 5.56 9.34 -7.75
CA ARG A 45 7.00 9.37 -8.02
C ARG A 45 7.76 8.49 -7.05
N ARG A 46 7.39 8.52 -5.75
CA ARG A 46 8.05 7.72 -4.71
C ARG A 46 7.82 6.23 -4.89
N TYR A 47 6.62 5.83 -5.33
CA TYR A 47 6.20 4.44 -5.38
C TYR A 47 5.80 4.00 -6.80
N GLY A 48 6.42 4.57 -7.83
CA GLY A 48 6.16 4.23 -9.21
C GLY A 48 6.93 3.01 -9.70
N ARG A 49 7.09 2.93 -11.03
CA ARG A 49 7.77 1.80 -11.69
C ARG A 49 9.21 1.61 -11.22
N ALA A 50 9.92 2.71 -10.99
CA ALA A 50 11.30 2.65 -10.51
C ALA A 50 11.38 1.97 -9.15
N TRP A 51 10.48 2.33 -8.23
CA TRP A 51 10.40 1.68 -6.93
C TRP A 51 10.10 0.19 -7.06
N LYS A 52 9.18 -0.18 -7.92
CA LYS A 52 8.84 -1.59 -8.12
C LYS A 52 10.05 -2.41 -8.56
N ARG A 53 10.85 -1.89 -9.51
CA ARG A 53 12.07 -2.56 -9.95
C ARG A 53 13.09 -2.70 -8.83
N ILE A 54 13.29 -1.65 -8.05
CA ILE A 54 14.23 -1.65 -6.93
C ILE A 54 13.78 -2.66 -5.88
N ARG A 55 12.50 -2.66 -5.54
CA ARG A 55 11.93 -3.58 -4.57
C ARG A 55 12.07 -5.04 -5.03
N ASP A 56 11.71 -5.33 -6.28
CA ASP A 56 11.78 -6.69 -6.81
C ASP A 56 13.23 -7.18 -6.85
N ALA A 57 14.18 -6.33 -7.20
CA ALA A 57 15.59 -6.67 -7.18
C ALA A 57 16.09 -6.93 -5.76
N TYR A 58 15.65 -6.12 -4.80
CA TYR A 58 16.03 -6.30 -3.40
C TYR A 58 15.49 -7.61 -2.85
N VAL A 59 14.24 -7.94 -3.13
CA VAL A 59 13.61 -9.20 -2.69
C VAL A 59 14.32 -10.41 -3.26
N LYS A 60 14.79 -10.35 -4.50
CA LYS A 60 15.57 -11.44 -5.09
C LYS A 60 16.87 -11.70 -4.33
N GLN A 61 17.50 -10.68 -3.80
CA GLN A 61 18.74 -10.80 -3.03
C GLN A 61 18.46 -11.12 -1.56
N HIS A 62 17.33 -10.70 -1.03
CA HIS A 62 16.92 -10.89 0.36
C HIS A 62 15.51 -11.48 0.42
N PRO A 63 15.34 -12.77 0.04
CA PRO A 63 14.02 -13.38 -0.04
C PRO A 63 13.39 -13.71 1.31
N LEU A 64 14.18 -13.62 2.38
CA LEU A 64 13.71 -13.90 3.74
C LEU A 64 13.65 -12.63 4.56
N CYS A 65 12.76 -12.61 5.56
CA CYS A 65 12.70 -11.52 6.52
C CYS A 65 14.06 -11.41 7.25
N GLU A 66 14.71 -10.27 7.12
CA GLU A 66 16.06 -10.10 7.68
C GLU A 66 16.07 -10.13 9.19
N LEU A 67 15.01 -9.62 9.85
CA LEU A 67 14.92 -9.67 11.31
C LEU A 67 14.66 -11.08 11.82
N CYS A 68 13.78 -11.83 11.18
CA CYS A 68 13.54 -13.22 11.53
C CYS A 68 14.79 -14.06 11.33
N GLN A 69 15.56 -13.79 10.28
CA GLN A 69 16.79 -14.49 9.98
C GLN A 69 17.83 -14.25 11.07
N GLN A 70 17.90 -13.04 11.62
CA GLN A 70 18.78 -12.74 12.75
C GLN A 70 18.45 -13.56 14.00
N HIS A 71 17.19 -13.97 14.14
CA HIS A 71 16.72 -14.81 15.25
C HIS A 71 16.68 -16.31 14.90
N GLY A 72 17.30 -16.70 13.80
CA GLY A 72 17.35 -18.09 13.38
C GLY A 72 16.06 -18.62 12.76
N ARG A 73 15.14 -17.74 12.38
CA ARG A 73 13.88 -18.13 11.72
C ARG A 73 13.92 -17.80 10.24
N PHE A 74 13.40 -18.70 9.44
CA PHE A 74 13.40 -18.54 7.97
C PHE A 74 11.97 -18.25 7.51
N VAL A 75 11.59 -16.98 7.54
CA VAL A 75 10.26 -16.52 7.15
C VAL A 75 10.39 -15.74 5.85
N PRO A 76 9.58 -16.06 4.82
CA PRO A 76 9.62 -15.32 3.56
C PRO A 76 9.30 -13.85 3.77
N THR A 77 10.01 -12.98 3.03
CA THR A 77 9.70 -11.56 3.06
C THR A 77 8.34 -11.29 2.39
N GLU A 78 7.60 -10.37 2.95
CA GLU A 78 6.33 -9.92 2.40
C GLU A 78 6.39 -8.45 2.00
N GLU A 79 7.27 -7.68 2.65
CA GLU A 79 7.38 -6.24 2.42
C GLU A 79 8.83 -5.80 2.46
N VAL A 80 9.15 -4.76 1.70
CA VAL A 80 10.44 -4.08 1.78
C VAL A 80 10.21 -2.74 2.45
N HIS A 81 10.90 -2.53 3.57
CA HIS A 81 10.74 -1.36 4.42
C HIS A 81 11.88 -0.38 4.20
N HIS A 82 11.56 0.92 4.19
CA HIS A 82 12.58 1.97 4.22
C HIS A 82 12.96 2.26 5.66
N LYS A 83 14.23 2.09 6.01
CA LYS A 83 14.71 2.36 7.37
C LYS A 83 14.46 3.82 7.75
N VAL A 84 14.78 4.73 6.83
CA VAL A 84 14.38 6.14 6.93
C VAL A 84 13.24 6.35 5.95
N PRO A 85 12.05 6.77 6.41
CA PRO A 85 10.91 6.99 5.52
C PRO A 85 11.23 8.01 4.43
N LEU A 86 10.65 7.81 3.26
CA LEU A 86 10.84 8.73 2.13
C LEU A 86 10.36 10.15 2.47
N THR A 87 9.34 10.26 3.31
CA THR A 87 8.83 11.56 3.79
C THR A 87 9.80 12.27 4.72
N GLU A 88 10.78 11.55 5.27
CA GLU A 88 11.81 12.09 6.18
C GLU A 88 13.17 12.16 5.51
N GLY A 89 13.19 12.18 4.18
CA GLY A 89 14.44 12.27 3.42
C GLY A 89 15.10 10.94 3.10
N GLY A 90 14.42 9.83 3.35
CA GLY A 90 14.92 8.51 2.98
C GLY A 90 15.01 8.33 1.47
N THR A 91 15.83 7.39 1.05
CA THR A 91 16.05 7.07 -0.35
C THR A 91 15.72 5.61 -0.64
N HIS A 92 15.78 5.24 -1.93
CA HIS A 92 15.64 3.85 -2.36
C HIS A 92 16.97 3.08 -2.38
N ASP A 93 18.01 3.63 -1.77
CA ASP A 93 19.29 2.95 -1.70
C ASP A 93 19.19 1.67 -0.90
N ARG A 94 19.95 0.64 -1.30
CA ARG A 94 19.96 -0.65 -0.62
C ARG A 94 20.26 -0.52 0.87
N ASN A 95 21.10 0.43 1.25
CA ASN A 95 21.44 0.69 2.64
C ASN A 95 20.25 1.15 3.46
N ASN A 96 19.22 1.68 2.81
CA ASN A 96 18.00 2.16 3.44
C ASN A 96 16.85 1.16 3.36
N LEU A 97 17.08 -0.02 2.81
CA LEU A 97 16.04 -1.03 2.62
C LEU A 97 16.28 -2.22 3.55
N ILE A 98 15.20 -2.86 3.93
CA ILE A 98 15.22 -4.09 4.69
C ILE A 98 14.01 -4.94 4.33
N SER A 99 14.23 -6.23 4.06
CA SER A 99 13.15 -7.18 3.80
C SER A 99 12.54 -7.64 5.10
N LEU A 100 11.23 -7.55 5.23
CA LEU A 100 10.50 -7.90 6.45
C LEU A 100 9.29 -8.76 6.14
N CYS A 101 8.95 -9.65 7.06
CA CYS A 101 7.64 -10.27 7.07
C CYS A 101 6.62 -9.27 7.62
N LYS A 102 5.36 -9.55 7.41
CA LYS A 102 4.28 -8.66 7.83
C LYS A 102 4.31 -8.36 9.33
N SER A 103 4.59 -9.38 10.15
CA SER A 103 4.66 -9.22 11.61
C SER A 103 5.79 -8.30 12.04
N CYS A 104 7.00 -8.48 11.47
CA CYS A 104 8.14 -7.64 11.81
C CYS A 104 7.95 -6.21 11.33
N HIS A 105 7.35 -6.02 10.16
CA HIS A 105 7.04 -4.69 9.63
C HIS A 105 6.07 -3.95 10.54
N ALA A 106 4.99 -4.62 10.96
CA ALA A 106 4.02 -4.05 11.88
C ALA A 106 4.65 -3.69 13.23
N LYS A 107 5.55 -4.55 13.74
CA LYS A 107 6.24 -4.32 15.00
C LYS A 107 7.14 -3.08 14.94
N ILE A 108 7.87 -2.90 13.85
CA ILE A 108 8.73 -1.71 13.66
C ILE A 108 7.89 -0.44 13.69
N HIS A 109 6.76 -0.42 12.98
CA HIS A 109 5.88 0.74 12.98
C HIS A 109 5.29 1.01 14.36
N ALA A 110 4.91 -0.03 15.10
CA ALA A 110 4.41 0.11 16.46
C ALA A 110 5.47 0.67 17.40
N ASP A 111 6.71 0.17 17.30
CA ASP A 111 7.83 0.63 18.14
C ASP A 111 8.20 2.09 17.85
N ARG A 112 7.99 2.55 16.62
CA ARG A 112 8.22 3.95 16.23
C ARG A 112 7.08 4.87 16.66
N GLY A 113 5.98 4.31 17.17
CA GLY A 113 4.80 5.07 17.51
C GLY A 113 3.90 5.40 16.33
N ASP A 114 4.16 4.84 15.17
CA ASP A 114 3.32 5.01 14.00
C ASP A 114 1.97 4.33 14.24
N ARG A 115 0.91 5.08 14.05
CA ARG A 115 -0.43 4.50 14.19
C ARG A 115 -0.89 3.92 12.86
N TRP A 116 -1.27 2.67 12.89
CA TRP A 116 -1.95 2.07 11.77
C TRP A 116 -3.36 2.61 11.70
N HIS A 117 -3.63 3.36 10.69
CA HIS A 117 -5.00 3.80 10.40
C HIS A 117 -5.62 2.81 9.42
N ASN A 118 -6.17 1.77 9.96
CA ASN A 118 -6.85 0.74 9.18
C ASN A 118 -8.29 1.15 8.91
N ARG A 119 -8.46 2.25 8.27
CA ARG A 119 -9.83 2.72 8.10
C ARG A 119 -10.15 3.11 6.70
#